data_1f033ebbecea503054fc6176b40259c4
#
_entry.id   1f033ebbecea503054fc6176b40259c4
#
_cell.length_a   1.000
_cell.length_b   1.000
_cell.length_c   1.000
_cell.angle_alpha   90.00
_cell.angle_beta   90.00
_cell.angle_gamma   90.00
#
_symmetry.space_group_name_H-M   'P 1'
#
loop_
_entity.id
_entity.type
_entity.pdbx_description
1 polymer ?
#
loop_
_entity_poly.entity_id
_entity_poly.type
_entity_poly.pdbx_seq_one_letter_code
_entity_poly.pdbx_strand_id
1 'polypeptide(L)'
;MAILVLLRHGQSLFNQEGRFTGWMDIDLSQKGRAEAVRAGRLMKSCGLDFDMAFTSVLKRAIRTAWIVLEEMERMWIPLLPCWRLNERSYGSLEGEKKSDIDRIYGASQVHLWRRGFSERPPALSKDDRRYPGW
;
A
#
# COMPACT_ATOMS: atom_id res chain seq x y z
N MET A 1 10.11 27.13 -3.32
CA MET A 1 10.53 25.79 -3.76
C MET A 1 9.52 24.80 -3.18
N ALA A 2 8.92 23.92 -4.00
CA ALA A 2 8.01 22.88 -3.50
C ALA A 2 8.82 21.64 -3.07
N ILE A 3 8.45 21.03 -1.94
CA ILE A 3 9.05 19.79 -1.44
C ILE A 3 8.01 18.68 -1.59
N LEU A 4 8.40 17.59 -2.25
CA LEU A 4 7.59 16.37 -2.36
C LEU A 4 8.23 15.28 -1.52
N VAL A 5 7.46 14.71 -0.58
CA VAL A 5 7.88 13.54 0.20
C VAL A 5 7.03 12.34 -0.23
N LEU A 6 7.69 11.25 -0.60
CA LEU A 6 7.05 9.98 -0.94
C LEU A 6 7.24 9.00 0.22
N LEU A 7 6.15 8.59 0.82
CA LEU A 7 6.13 7.65 1.93
C LEU A 7 5.38 6.38 1.53
N ARG A 8 6.01 5.22 1.73
CA ARG A 8 5.29 3.95 1.63
C ARG A 8 4.52 3.67 2.93
N HIS A 9 3.34 3.07 2.81
CA HIS A 9 2.58 2.60 3.98
C HIS A 9 3.40 1.61 4.83
N GLY A 10 3.12 1.56 6.14
CA GLY A 10 3.70 0.58 7.06
C GLY A 10 3.32 -0.86 6.69
N GLN A 11 3.95 -1.83 7.33
CA GLN A 11 3.66 -3.25 7.10
C GLN A 11 2.16 -3.53 7.26
N SER A 12 1.53 -4.14 6.25
CA SER A 12 0.16 -4.66 6.35
C SER A 12 0.13 -6.08 6.92
N LEU A 13 -1.05 -6.55 7.35
CA LEU A 13 -1.24 -7.93 7.80
C LEU A 13 -0.84 -8.92 6.69
N PHE A 14 -1.18 -8.66 5.43
CA PHE A 14 -0.78 -9.52 4.32
C PHE A 14 0.72 -9.44 4.00
N ASN A 15 1.38 -8.30 4.24
CA ASN A 15 2.84 -8.27 4.16
C ASN A 15 3.48 -9.18 5.22
N GLN A 16 2.93 -9.19 6.43
CA GLN A 16 3.38 -10.05 7.51
C GLN A 16 3.18 -11.55 7.18
N GLU A 17 2.07 -11.89 6.55
CA GLU A 17 1.74 -13.26 6.14
C GLU A 17 2.41 -13.70 4.83
N GLY A 18 3.13 -12.82 4.14
CA GLY A 18 3.74 -13.10 2.85
C GLY A 18 2.74 -13.29 1.70
N ARG A 19 1.57 -12.63 1.77
CA ARG A 19 0.52 -12.70 0.73
C ARG A 19 0.59 -11.54 -0.25
N PHE A 20 0.02 -11.76 -1.44
CA PHE A 20 -0.26 -10.68 -2.39
C PHE A 20 -1.42 -9.82 -1.86
N THR A 21 -1.23 -8.51 -1.82
CA THR A 21 -2.25 -7.59 -1.31
C THR A 21 -3.01 -6.89 -2.44
N GLY A 22 -2.30 -6.16 -3.31
CA GLY A 22 -2.91 -5.44 -4.41
C GLY A 22 -4.03 -4.49 -3.96
N TRP A 23 -5.21 -4.68 -4.51
CA TRP A 23 -6.40 -3.87 -4.20
C TRP A 23 -7.23 -4.39 -3.03
N MET A 24 -6.88 -5.54 -2.46
CA MET A 24 -7.52 -5.97 -1.21
C MET A 24 -7.25 -4.97 -0.10
N ASP A 25 -8.32 -4.55 0.56
CA ASP A 25 -8.28 -3.48 1.57
C ASP A 25 -7.88 -4.00 2.96
N ILE A 26 -6.62 -4.42 3.07
CA ILE A 26 -6.00 -5.01 4.26
C ILE A 26 -5.37 -3.91 5.11
N ASP A 27 -5.59 -3.97 6.42
CA ASP A 27 -5.08 -3.00 7.39
C ASP A 27 -3.60 -3.20 7.73
N LEU A 28 -3.03 -2.23 8.42
CA LEU A 28 -1.69 -2.29 8.99
C LEU A 28 -1.61 -3.36 10.09
N SER A 29 -0.47 -4.04 10.16
CA SER A 29 -0.09 -4.81 11.34
C SER A 29 0.29 -3.87 12.49
N GLN A 30 0.43 -4.40 13.70
CA GLN A 30 0.94 -3.63 14.85
C GLN A 30 2.32 -3.02 14.55
N LYS A 31 3.20 -3.80 13.89
CA LYS A 31 4.50 -3.30 13.43
C LYS A 31 4.35 -2.15 12.43
N GLY A 32 3.43 -2.27 11.47
CA GLY A 32 3.20 -1.21 10.48
C GLY A 32 2.70 0.08 11.10
N ARG A 33 1.89 0.01 12.15
CA ARG A 33 1.48 1.20 12.93
C ARG A 33 2.68 1.84 13.62
N ALA A 34 3.54 1.04 14.25
CA ALA A 34 4.77 1.55 14.89
C ALA A 34 5.74 2.16 13.87
N GLU A 35 5.82 1.60 12.66
CA GLU A 35 6.60 2.17 11.55
C GLU A 35 6.07 3.56 11.14
N ALA A 36 4.75 3.72 11.05
CA ALA A 36 4.12 5.00 10.73
C ALA A 36 4.39 6.07 11.82
N VAL A 37 4.30 5.68 13.11
CA VAL A 37 4.66 6.55 14.25
C VAL A 37 6.11 7.03 14.12
N ARG A 38 7.05 6.11 13.89
CA ARG A 38 8.46 6.48 13.72
C ARG A 38 8.69 7.41 12.55
N ALA A 39 8.01 7.17 11.42
CA ALA A 39 8.11 8.02 10.24
C ALA A 39 7.63 9.45 10.54
N GLY A 40 6.49 9.61 11.19
CA GLY A 40 5.96 10.92 11.59
C GLY A 40 6.90 11.67 12.53
N ARG A 41 7.43 10.99 13.55
CA ARG A 41 8.41 11.58 14.48
C ARG A 41 9.69 12.00 13.79
N LEU A 42 10.21 11.17 12.87
CA LEU A 42 11.38 11.49 12.09
C LEU A 42 11.15 12.72 11.21
N MET A 43 10.05 12.79 10.48
CA MET A 43 9.70 13.93 9.65
C MET A 43 9.62 15.23 10.48
N LYS A 44 8.96 15.17 11.63
CA LYS A 44 8.87 16.29 12.57
C LYS A 44 10.25 16.73 13.06
N SER A 45 11.12 15.80 13.46
CA SER A 45 12.47 16.11 13.92
C SER A 45 13.38 16.68 12.83
N CYS A 46 13.13 16.34 11.56
CA CYS A 46 13.81 16.92 10.40
C CYS A 46 13.26 18.31 10.01
N GLY A 47 12.30 18.85 10.73
CA GLY A 47 11.69 20.14 10.43
C GLY A 47 10.85 20.14 9.15
N LEU A 48 10.41 18.97 8.66
CA LEU A 48 9.51 18.89 7.51
C LEU A 48 8.12 19.40 7.90
N ASP A 49 7.53 20.15 7.00
CA ASP A 49 6.17 20.63 7.11
C ASP A 49 5.44 20.44 5.79
N PHE A 50 4.11 20.26 5.85
CA PHE A 50 3.30 19.94 4.69
C PHE A 50 2.03 20.81 4.67
N ASP A 51 1.66 21.24 3.47
CA ASP A 51 0.43 21.99 3.22
C ASP A 51 -0.73 21.05 2.88
N MET A 52 -0.40 19.84 2.38
CA MET A 52 -1.40 18.90 1.88
C MET A 52 -0.81 17.49 1.82
N ALA A 53 -1.65 16.48 1.95
CA ALA A 53 -1.29 15.08 1.84
C ALA A 53 -2.19 14.37 0.82
N PHE A 54 -1.60 13.45 0.05
CA PHE A 54 -2.32 12.56 -0.85
C PHE A 54 -2.11 11.11 -0.42
N THR A 55 -3.12 10.28 -0.57
CA THR A 55 -3.05 8.86 -0.27
C THR A 55 -3.85 8.04 -1.27
N SER A 56 -3.61 6.73 -1.34
CA SER A 56 -4.53 5.83 -2.02
C SER A 56 -5.84 5.72 -1.22
N VAL A 57 -6.84 5.05 -1.80
CA VAL A 57 -8.10 4.78 -1.09
C VAL A 57 -8.01 3.53 -0.20
N LEU A 58 -6.84 2.88 -0.15
CA LEU A 58 -6.63 1.66 0.64
C LEU A 58 -6.35 2.02 2.10
N LYS A 59 -7.05 1.34 3.01
CA LYS A 59 -7.04 1.62 4.47
C LYS A 59 -5.61 1.65 5.06
N ARG A 60 -4.71 0.77 4.61
CA ARG A 60 -3.31 0.77 5.08
C ARG A 60 -2.57 2.08 4.77
N ALA A 61 -2.83 2.67 3.60
CA ALA A 61 -2.21 3.93 3.20
C ALA A 61 -2.84 5.12 3.94
N ILE A 62 -4.17 5.17 4.01
CA ILE A 62 -4.90 6.21 4.74
C ILE A 62 -4.49 6.20 6.21
N ARG A 63 -4.45 5.03 6.83
CA ARG A 63 -4.08 4.90 8.24
C ARG A 63 -2.62 5.29 8.50
N THR A 64 -1.71 4.95 7.57
CA THR A 64 -0.32 5.41 7.65
C THR A 64 -0.27 6.94 7.63
N ALA A 65 -0.98 7.58 6.69
CA ALA A 65 -1.03 9.02 6.59
C ALA A 65 -1.60 9.67 7.85
N TRP A 66 -2.71 9.15 8.40
CA TRP A 66 -3.29 9.66 9.65
C TRP A 66 -2.31 9.59 10.82
N ILE A 67 -1.65 8.45 11.01
CA ILE A 67 -0.67 8.30 12.10
C ILE A 67 0.50 9.27 11.92
N VAL A 68 1.01 9.40 10.71
CA VAL A 68 2.13 10.33 10.42
C VAL A 68 1.72 11.78 10.71
N LEU A 69 0.55 12.21 10.24
CA LEU A 69 0.06 13.57 10.46
C LEU A 69 -0.22 13.85 11.94
N GLU A 70 -0.72 12.86 12.69
CA GLU A 70 -0.90 12.94 14.13
C GLU A 70 0.43 13.18 14.85
N GLU A 71 1.46 12.37 14.57
CA GLU A 71 2.79 12.53 15.17
C GLU A 71 3.47 13.84 14.79
N MET A 72 3.17 14.38 13.62
CA MET A 72 3.64 15.68 13.15
C MET A 72 2.82 16.86 13.68
N GLU A 73 1.69 16.60 14.36
CA GLU A 73 0.72 17.64 14.77
C GLU A 73 0.18 18.45 13.59
N ARG A 74 -0.05 17.77 12.44
CA ARG A 74 -0.56 18.35 11.19
C ARG A 74 -1.90 17.74 10.74
N MET A 75 -2.73 17.32 11.69
CA MET A 75 -4.01 16.65 11.42
C MET A 75 -5.03 17.55 10.69
N TRP A 76 -4.80 18.85 10.70
CA TRP A 76 -5.68 19.86 10.10
C TRP A 76 -5.46 20.08 8.61
N ILE A 77 -4.35 19.59 8.02
CA ILE A 77 -4.11 19.77 6.59
C ILE A 77 -5.04 18.89 5.75
N PRO A 78 -5.38 19.30 4.52
CA PRO A 78 -6.17 18.47 3.62
C PRO A 78 -5.50 17.13 3.34
N LEU A 79 -6.23 16.04 3.52
CA LEU A 79 -5.84 14.68 3.12
C LEU A 79 -6.76 14.23 2.00
N LEU A 80 -6.21 14.00 0.81
CA LEU A 80 -6.96 13.70 -0.41
C LEU A 80 -6.73 12.24 -0.85
N PRO A 81 -7.68 11.33 -0.60
CA PRO A 81 -7.63 9.96 -1.12
C PRO A 81 -7.87 9.94 -2.63
N CYS A 82 -7.04 9.19 -3.36
CA CYS A 82 -7.17 9.01 -4.78
C CYS A 82 -6.86 7.56 -5.19
N TRP A 83 -7.80 6.88 -5.86
CA TRP A 83 -7.61 5.50 -6.29
C TRP A 83 -6.44 5.31 -7.27
N ARG A 84 -6.07 6.37 -8.01
CA ARG A 84 -4.91 6.35 -8.91
C ARG A 84 -3.57 6.14 -8.20
N LEU A 85 -3.55 6.35 -6.87
CA LEU A 85 -2.41 6.06 -6.02
C LEU A 85 -2.46 4.65 -5.42
N ASN A 86 -3.45 3.84 -5.76
CA ASN A 86 -3.49 2.44 -5.33
C ASN A 86 -2.27 1.69 -5.85
N GLU A 87 -1.85 0.70 -5.07
CA GLU A 87 -0.89 -0.30 -5.53
C GLU A 87 -1.41 -0.96 -6.82
N ARG A 88 -0.51 -1.52 -7.64
CA ARG A 88 -0.93 -2.34 -8.78
C ARG A 88 -1.87 -3.45 -8.32
N SER A 89 -2.87 -3.76 -9.12
CA SER A 89 -3.68 -4.95 -8.90
C SER A 89 -2.86 -6.21 -9.25
N TYR A 90 -3.02 -7.24 -8.43
CA TYR A 90 -2.47 -8.57 -8.70
C TYR A 90 -3.52 -9.55 -9.21
N GLY A 91 -4.72 -9.07 -9.51
CA GLY A 91 -5.79 -9.87 -10.08
C GLY A 91 -6.13 -11.09 -9.22
N SER A 92 -6.16 -12.28 -9.84
CA SER A 92 -6.49 -13.51 -9.12
C SER A 92 -5.47 -13.94 -8.06
N LEU A 93 -4.25 -13.39 -8.10
CA LEU A 93 -3.20 -13.68 -7.10
C LEU A 93 -3.45 -12.98 -5.75
N GLU A 94 -4.33 -11.98 -5.70
CA GLU A 94 -4.61 -11.26 -4.46
C GLU A 94 -5.17 -12.19 -3.38
N GLY A 95 -4.56 -12.15 -2.18
CA GLY A 95 -4.88 -13.06 -1.07
C GLY A 95 -4.04 -14.34 -1.04
N GLU A 96 -3.43 -14.74 -2.15
CA GLU A 96 -2.60 -15.93 -2.22
C GLU A 96 -1.23 -15.73 -1.55
N LYS A 97 -0.66 -16.79 -0.99
CA LYS A 97 0.70 -16.77 -0.46
C LYS A 97 1.71 -16.69 -1.62
N LYS A 98 2.68 -15.80 -1.50
CA LYS A 98 3.72 -15.63 -2.51
C LYS A 98 4.52 -16.91 -2.74
N SER A 99 4.83 -17.65 -1.67
CA SER A 99 5.53 -18.94 -1.75
C SER A 99 4.79 -19.99 -2.55
N ASP A 100 3.46 -20.01 -2.47
CA ASP A 100 2.65 -20.98 -3.21
C ASP A 100 2.58 -20.60 -4.69
N ILE A 101 2.46 -19.32 -4.97
CA ILE A 101 2.48 -18.80 -6.34
C ILE A 101 3.86 -18.98 -6.99
N ASP A 102 4.95 -18.76 -6.25
CA ASP A 102 6.32 -19.05 -6.71
C ASP A 102 6.49 -20.53 -7.10
N ARG A 103 5.89 -21.44 -6.31
CA ARG A 103 5.93 -22.88 -6.59
C ARG A 103 5.11 -23.28 -7.83
N ILE A 104 3.96 -22.63 -8.05
CA ILE A 104 3.06 -22.95 -9.17
C ILE A 104 3.57 -22.37 -10.50
N TYR A 105 4.01 -21.11 -10.50
CA TYR A 105 4.33 -20.37 -11.72
C TYR A 105 5.84 -20.14 -11.94
N GLY A 106 6.66 -20.47 -10.94
CA GLY A 106 8.10 -20.19 -10.93
C GLY A 106 8.44 -18.77 -10.49
N ALA A 107 9.52 -18.63 -9.73
CA ALA A 107 9.96 -17.36 -9.14
C ALA A 107 10.22 -16.27 -10.21
N SER A 108 10.73 -16.63 -11.38
CA SER A 108 11.00 -15.69 -12.46
C SER A 108 9.73 -15.04 -13.01
N GLN A 109 8.68 -15.83 -13.25
CA GLN A 109 7.39 -15.31 -13.71
C GLN A 109 6.75 -14.42 -12.65
N VAL A 110 6.77 -14.85 -11.40
CA VAL A 110 6.24 -14.07 -10.27
C VAL A 110 7.01 -12.75 -10.10
N HIS A 111 8.32 -12.76 -10.30
CA HIS A 111 9.13 -11.54 -10.29
C HIS A 111 8.67 -10.56 -11.38
N LEU A 112 8.42 -11.04 -12.61
CA LEU A 112 7.90 -10.20 -13.69
C LEU A 112 6.55 -9.57 -13.34
N TRP A 113 5.60 -10.31 -12.77
CA TRP A 113 4.32 -9.77 -12.32
C TRP A 113 4.46 -8.73 -11.20
N ARG A 114 5.46 -8.88 -10.33
CA ARG A 114 5.68 -7.97 -9.20
C ARG A 114 6.49 -6.73 -9.56
N ARG A 115 7.38 -6.82 -10.53
CA ARG A 115 8.39 -5.80 -10.83
C ARG A 115 8.45 -5.41 -12.30
N GLY A 116 7.96 -6.25 -13.20
CA GLY A 116 7.92 -5.95 -14.63
C GLY A 116 6.98 -4.78 -14.95
N PHE A 117 7.24 -4.11 -16.05
CA PHE A 117 6.43 -2.99 -16.54
C PHE A 117 5.24 -3.47 -17.36
N SER A 118 5.44 -4.40 -18.29
CA SER A 118 4.45 -4.86 -19.27
C SER A 118 3.67 -6.10 -18.83
N GLU A 119 4.29 -6.95 -18.00
CA GLU A 119 3.70 -8.23 -17.61
C GLU A 119 2.55 -8.04 -16.60
N ARG A 120 1.36 -8.50 -16.97
CA ARG A 120 0.18 -8.43 -16.12
C ARG A 120 -0.03 -9.74 -15.38
N PRO A 121 -0.35 -9.70 -14.07
CA PRO A 121 -0.82 -10.87 -13.34
C PRO A 121 -2.10 -11.44 -13.97
N PRO A 122 -2.43 -12.72 -13.70
CA PRO A 122 -3.69 -13.32 -14.15
C PRO A 122 -4.89 -12.49 -13.70
N ALA A 123 -5.81 -12.20 -14.62
CA ALA A 123 -7.00 -11.41 -14.32
C ALA A 123 -7.96 -12.15 -13.35
N LEU A 124 -8.75 -11.38 -12.60
CA LEU A 124 -9.88 -11.91 -11.87
C LEU A 124 -10.95 -12.42 -12.85
N SER A 125 -11.55 -13.57 -12.55
CA SER A 125 -12.77 -13.99 -13.22
C SER A 125 -13.90 -12.99 -12.93
N LYS A 126 -14.82 -12.81 -13.87
CA LYS A 126 -16.01 -11.97 -13.68
C LYS A 126 -16.92 -12.47 -12.55
N ASP A 127 -16.86 -13.78 -12.26
CA ASP A 127 -17.63 -14.43 -11.20
C ASP A 127 -16.93 -14.33 -9.82
N ASP A 128 -15.71 -13.81 -9.77
CA ASP A 128 -14.99 -13.63 -8.51
C ASP A 128 -15.61 -12.45 -7.73
N ARG A 129 -15.89 -12.69 -6.44
CA ARG A 129 -16.48 -11.66 -5.55
C ARG A 129 -15.64 -10.38 -5.44
N ARG A 130 -14.36 -10.46 -5.77
CA ARG A 130 -13.43 -9.32 -5.78
C ARG A 130 -13.46 -8.54 -7.08
N TYR A 131 -14.17 -9.05 -8.10
CA TYR A 131 -14.28 -8.38 -9.40
C TYR A 131 -15.08 -7.07 -9.25
N PRO A 132 -14.52 -5.91 -9.62
CA PRO A 132 -15.12 -4.61 -9.33
C PRO A 132 -16.41 -4.29 -10.10
N GLY A 133 -16.81 -5.11 -11.06
CA GLY A 133 -18.13 -5.03 -11.71
C GLY A 133 -18.32 -3.87 -12.69
N TRP A 134 -17.27 -3.23 -13.15
CA TRP A 134 -17.31 -2.14 -14.15
C TRP A 134 -16.47 -2.41 -15.38
#